data_4a04692ac364b2460ff33dd74ebf92a8
#
_entry.id   4a04692ac364b2460ff33dd74ebf92a8
#
_cell.length_a   1.000
_cell.length_b   1.000
_cell.length_c   1.000
_cell.angle_alpha   90.00
_cell.angle_beta   90.00
_cell.angle_gamma   90.00
#
_symmetry.space_group_name_H-M   'P 1'
#
loop_
_entity.id
_entity.type
_entity.pdbx_description
1 polymer ?
#
loop_
_entity_poly.entity_id
_entity_poly.type
_entity_poly.pdbx_seq_one_letter_code
_entity_poly.pdbx_strand_id
1 'polypeptide(L)'
;MWPGLVGKGPDSEPPIDLETMLDMTAAANVDGVTFDGVDLFLFDPHVSIDATADDLKKLADNIGSRGLAVGSLVAPVWPPTGGGSAMGSDEERAHFLTQVRKACVIGGTLRDLGIRKYGVIRIDSAASPSEWVKDPEGHQQAIAETFRKAADIAEEYGERLAAEGEICWGGMHSWKHMVNLLERVDRPKTVGFQADMAHTLLYTMGYNAPEDRILPEGHDWNEGPALDEALKTVTRALRPWTNDFHVAQNDGTVKGSGSHDKTGRHCLPNDPNGKLDIARHAGYWLRNEDGTPTRAVQHICWDGCMFSNATMTEQQTWNDILATMIAVRNAQGWD
;
A
#
# COMPACT_ATOMS: atom_id res chain seq x y z
N MET A 1 3.47 -6.65 5.81
CA MET A 1 2.94 -5.87 6.95
C MET A 1 4.05 -5.00 7.51
N TRP A 2 3.79 -3.71 7.78
CA TRP A 2 4.77 -2.79 8.32
C TRP A 2 4.96 -3.04 9.82
N PRO A 3 6.18 -3.13 10.35
CA PRO A 3 6.40 -3.45 11.75
C PRO A 3 6.22 -2.21 12.62
N GLY A 4 5.19 -2.18 13.42
CA GLY A 4 4.96 -1.14 14.42
C GLY A 4 4.82 0.28 13.87
N LEU A 5 5.14 1.27 14.70
CA LEU A 5 5.00 2.71 14.39
C LEU A 5 6.31 3.36 13.91
N VAL A 6 7.17 2.61 13.25
CA VAL A 6 8.51 3.07 12.84
C VAL A 6 8.40 4.30 11.93
N GLY A 7 9.13 5.36 12.29
CA GLY A 7 9.19 6.59 11.50
C GLY A 7 7.93 7.46 11.51
N LYS A 8 6.93 7.11 12.30
CA LYS A 8 5.62 7.78 12.34
C LYS A 8 5.48 8.86 13.43
N GLY A 9 6.59 9.32 14.00
CA GLY A 9 6.58 10.45 14.93
C GLY A 9 7.03 10.11 16.36
N PRO A 10 6.70 10.96 17.35
CA PRO A 10 7.22 10.84 18.70
C PRO A 10 6.74 9.61 19.47
N ASP A 11 5.66 8.99 19.01
CA ASP A 11 5.11 7.73 19.53
C ASP A 11 5.59 6.51 18.74
N SER A 12 6.62 6.65 17.91
CA SER A 12 7.26 5.54 17.19
C SER A 12 7.87 4.55 18.18
N GLU A 13 7.74 3.27 17.84
CA GLU A 13 8.31 2.16 18.60
C GLU A 13 9.52 1.58 17.84
N PRO A 14 10.44 0.88 18.53
CA PRO A 14 11.50 0.16 17.85
C PRO A 14 10.95 -0.82 16.82
N PRO A 15 11.62 -1.01 15.68
CA PRO A 15 11.14 -1.96 14.68
C PRO A 15 11.14 -3.39 15.25
N ILE A 16 10.09 -4.15 14.89
CA ILE A 16 10.08 -5.59 15.11
C ILE A 16 10.95 -6.21 14.02
N ASP A 17 11.81 -7.15 14.36
CA ASP A 17 12.66 -7.83 13.38
C ASP A 17 11.86 -8.71 12.41
N LEU A 18 12.44 -8.94 11.23
CA LEU A 18 11.78 -9.70 10.16
C LEU A 18 11.48 -11.13 10.59
N GLU A 19 12.37 -11.78 11.36
CA GLU A 19 12.19 -13.16 11.82
C GLU A 19 10.91 -13.28 12.66
N THR A 20 10.76 -12.40 13.65
CA THR A 20 9.55 -12.35 14.49
C THR A 20 8.30 -12.16 13.62
N MET A 21 8.33 -11.27 12.64
CA MET A 21 7.19 -11.02 11.75
C MET A 21 6.86 -12.24 10.89
N LEU A 22 7.86 -12.92 10.36
CA LEU A 22 7.69 -14.14 9.57
C LEU A 22 7.15 -15.29 10.42
N ASP A 23 7.66 -15.46 11.64
CA ASP A 23 7.20 -16.50 12.56
C ASP A 23 5.74 -16.31 12.95
N MET A 24 5.33 -15.07 13.29
CA MET A 24 3.94 -14.74 13.61
C MET A 24 3.01 -14.97 12.41
N THR A 25 3.46 -14.61 11.19
CA THR A 25 2.70 -14.84 9.96
C THR A 25 2.53 -16.34 9.69
N ALA A 26 3.61 -17.12 9.77
CA ALA A 26 3.58 -18.56 9.51
C ALA A 26 2.79 -19.35 10.58
N ALA A 27 2.78 -18.87 11.81
CA ALA A 27 2.03 -19.49 12.91
C ALA A 27 0.53 -19.17 12.90
N ALA A 28 0.11 -18.16 12.11
CA ALA A 28 -1.32 -17.82 12.00
C ALA A 28 -2.09 -18.98 11.35
N ASN A 29 -3.16 -19.40 12.00
CA ASN A 29 -4.00 -20.52 11.53
C ASN A 29 -5.45 -20.31 11.94
N VAL A 30 -6.34 -20.42 10.96
CA VAL A 30 -7.79 -20.39 11.16
C VAL A 30 -8.40 -21.60 10.45
N ASP A 31 -8.86 -22.56 11.19
CA ASP A 31 -9.47 -23.80 10.68
C ASP A 31 -8.59 -24.55 9.65
N GLY A 32 -7.28 -24.53 9.85
CA GLY A 32 -6.31 -25.18 8.96
C GLY A 32 -5.86 -24.32 7.77
N VAL A 33 -6.39 -23.12 7.61
CA VAL A 33 -5.96 -22.14 6.62
C VAL A 33 -4.84 -21.27 7.21
N THR A 34 -3.82 -20.98 6.43
CA THR A 34 -2.66 -20.13 6.78
C THR A 34 -2.49 -19.01 5.75
N PHE A 35 -1.61 -18.06 6.01
CA PHE A 35 -1.18 -17.11 4.99
C PHE A 35 -0.32 -17.78 3.91
N ASP A 36 -0.48 -17.32 2.67
CA ASP A 36 0.31 -17.81 1.52
C ASP A 36 1.64 -17.05 1.37
N GLY A 37 1.76 -15.85 1.92
CA GLY A 37 2.95 -15.03 1.73
C GLY A 37 2.92 -13.70 2.48
N VAL A 38 3.91 -12.88 2.16
CA VAL A 38 4.15 -11.57 2.76
C VAL A 38 4.51 -10.56 1.68
N ASP A 39 4.11 -9.32 1.89
CA ASP A 39 4.67 -8.17 1.18
C ASP A 39 5.84 -7.60 1.99
N LEU A 40 6.88 -7.12 1.31
CA LEU A 40 8.13 -6.74 1.95
C LEU A 40 8.41 -5.24 1.78
N PHE A 41 8.90 -4.65 2.84
CA PHE A 41 9.48 -3.33 2.83
C PHE A 41 10.98 -3.42 2.53
N LEU A 42 11.45 -2.72 1.50
CA LEU A 42 12.86 -2.68 1.12
C LEU A 42 13.62 -1.63 1.94
N PHE A 43 13.57 -1.80 3.25
CA PHE A 43 14.02 -0.86 4.25
C PHE A 43 14.50 -1.60 5.50
N ASP A 44 15.64 -1.18 6.06
CA ASP A 44 16.17 -1.75 7.29
C ASP A 44 15.20 -1.54 8.48
N PRO A 45 15.04 -2.53 9.36
CA PRO A 45 15.80 -3.77 9.48
C PRO A 45 15.20 -4.97 8.72
N HIS A 46 14.21 -4.79 7.85
CA HIS A 46 13.57 -5.92 7.17
C HIS A 46 14.38 -6.41 5.98
N VAL A 47 14.46 -5.63 4.91
CA VAL A 47 15.23 -5.96 3.73
C VAL A 47 16.00 -4.73 3.29
N SER A 48 17.31 -4.76 3.33
CA SER A 48 18.10 -3.64 2.84
C SER A 48 17.89 -3.44 1.34
N ILE A 49 17.70 -2.19 0.91
CA ILE A 49 17.66 -1.84 -0.53
C ILE A 49 19.01 -2.13 -1.23
N ASP A 50 20.07 -2.28 -0.46
CA ASP A 50 21.42 -2.62 -0.93
C ASP A 50 21.77 -4.11 -0.69
N ALA A 51 20.75 -4.96 -0.45
CA ALA A 51 20.94 -6.39 -0.25
C ALA A 51 21.68 -7.04 -1.42
N THR A 52 22.69 -7.83 -1.10
CA THR A 52 23.45 -8.60 -2.10
C THR A 52 22.67 -9.81 -2.60
N ALA A 53 23.11 -10.42 -3.69
CA ALA A 53 22.50 -11.68 -4.17
C ALA A 53 22.51 -12.80 -3.12
N ASP A 54 23.57 -12.88 -2.30
CA ASP A 54 23.66 -13.85 -1.21
C ASP A 54 22.68 -13.55 -0.08
N ASP A 55 22.45 -12.27 0.23
CA ASP A 55 21.46 -11.86 1.23
C ASP A 55 20.04 -12.16 0.74
N LEU A 56 19.74 -11.89 -0.53
CA LEU A 56 18.46 -12.21 -1.14
C LEU A 56 18.22 -13.73 -1.22
N LYS A 57 19.28 -14.52 -1.45
CA LYS A 57 19.17 -15.97 -1.39
C LYS A 57 18.82 -16.45 0.03
N LYS A 58 19.52 -15.94 1.06
CA LYS A 58 19.20 -16.27 2.45
C LYS A 58 17.78 -15.86 2.82
N LEU A 59 17.34 -14.66 2.38
CA LEU A 59 15.98 -14.18 2.58
C LEU A 59 14.96 -15.13 1.92
N ALA A 60 15.19 -15.54 0.69
CA ALA A 60 14.32 -16.46 -0.03
C ALA A 60 14.24 -17.84 0.66
N ASP A 61 15.38 -18.39 1.08
CA ASP A 61 15.45 -19.65 1.82
C ASP A 61 14.69 -19.52 3.18
N ASN A 62 14.84 -18.40 3.85
CA ASN A 62 14.21 -18.11 5.14
C ASN A 62 12.66 -18.03 5.02
N ILE A 63 12.16 -17.26 4.08
CA ILE A 63 10.72 -17.12 3.82
C ILE A 63 10.15 -18.45 3.35
N GLY A 64 10.81 -19.10 2.40
CA GLY A 64 10.38 -20.38 1.81
C GLY A 64 10.34 -21.52 2.82
N SER A 65 11.27 -21.57 3.80
CA SER A 65 11.29 -22.59 4.86
C SER A 65 10.05 -22.55 5.76
N ARG A 66 9.35 -21.41 5.80
CA ARG A 66 8.08 -21.21 6.52
C ARG A 66 6.85 -21.48 5.66
N GLY A 67 7.04 -21.91 4.41
CA GLY A 67 5.94 -22.13 3.47
C GLY A 67 5.34 -20.83 2.90
N LEU A 68 6.00 -19.70 3.09
CA LEU A 68 5.54 -18.41 2.63
C LEU A 68 6.17 -18.04 1.27
N ALA A 69 5.47 -17.24 0.49
CA ALA A 69 5.96 -16.58 -0.73
C ALA A 69 6.10 -15.07 -0.53
N VAL A 70 6.73 -14.40 -1.49
CA VAL A 70 6.82 -12.93 -1.54
C VAL A 70 5.84 -12.40 -2.57
N GLY A 71 5.11 -11.36 -2.20
CA GLY A 71 4.22 -10.58 -3.05
C GLY A 71 4.82 -9.24 -3.47
N SER A 72 4.13 -8.16 -3.13
CA SER A 72 4.55 -6.79 -3.47
C SER A 72 5.74 -6.33 -2.63
N LEU A 73 6.52 -5.43 -3.20
CA LEU A 73 7.67 -4.82 -2.55
C LEU A 73 7.46 -3.31 -2.47
N VAL A 74 7.83 -2.70 -1.35
CA VAL A 74 7.76 -1.26 -1.18
C VAL A 74 9.12 -0.64 -1.40
N ALA A 75 9.25 0.19 -2.44
CA ALA A 75 10.48 0.92 -2.72
C ALA A 75 10.70 2.06 -1.70
N PRO A 76 11.90 2.19 -1.11
CA PRO A 76 12.18 3.22 -0.10
C PRO A 76 12.48 4.57 -0.79
N VAL A 77 11.47 5.18 -1.40
CA VAL A 77 11.62 6.39 -2.23
C VAL A 77 11.55 7.70 -1.43
N TRP A 78 11.14 7.67 -0.17
CA TRP A 78 10.97 8.86 0.68
C TRP A 78 12.06 8.99 1.75
N PRO A 79 12.36 10.20 2.25
CA PRO A 79 13.15 10.38 3.46
C PRO A 79 12.40 9.86 4.71
N PRO A 80 13.04 9.25 5.72
CA PRO A 80 14.49 8.99 5.81
C PRO A 80 14.92 7.62 5.27
N THR A 81 14.06 6.89 4.57
CA THR A 81 14.29 5.49 4.20
C THR A 81 15.31 5.32 3.07
N GLY A 82 15.28 6.12 2.07
CA GLY A 82 16.20 6.04 0.93
C GLY A 82 16.34 7.40 0.27
N GLY A 83 15.37 8.22 0.49
CA GLY A 83 15.35 9.59 0.04
C GLY A 83 15.04 9.73 -1.46
N GLY A 84 14.65 10.91 -1.80
CA GLY A 84 14.24 11.29 -3.13
C GLY A 84 12.93 12.06 -3.09
N SER A 85 12.47 12.49 -4.24
CA SER A 85 11.15 13.04 -4.45
C SER A 85 10.81 12.95 -5.93
N ALA A 86 9.58 12.55 -6.24
CA ALA A 86 9.15 12.47 -7.63
C ALA A 86 8.89 13.86 -8.24
N MET A 87 8.70 14.90 -7.42
CA MET A 87 8.49 16.29 -7.89
C MET A 87 9.61 17.25 -7.48
N GLY A 88 10.66 16.78 -6.82
CA GLY A 88 11.76 17.59 -6.34
C GLY A 88 12.73 18.02 -7.43
N SER A 89 13.91 18.44 -7.01
CA SER A 89 15.02 18.78 -7.90
C SER A 89 15.40 17.61 -8.82
N ASP A 90 16.20 17.90 -9.85
CA ASP A 90 16.71 16.85 -10.75
C ASP A 90 17.52 15.79 -9.99
N GLU A 91 18.26 16.19 -8.95
CA GLU A 91 19.01 15.27 -8.09
C GLU A 91 18.08 14.37 -7.26
N GLU A 92 17.06 14.93 -6.63
CA GLU A 92 16.07 14.18 -5.85
C GLU A 92 15.28 13.20 -6.73
N ARG A 93 14.90 13.61 -7.94
CA ARG A 93 14.23 12.73 -8.91
C ARG A 93 15.16 11.62 -9.41
N ALA A 94 16.45 11.93 -9.66
CA ALA A 94 17.43 10.92 -10.03
C ALA A 94 17.66 9.90 -8.90
N HIS A 95 17.67 10.37 -7.66
CA HIS A 95 17.76 9.48 -6.49
C HIS A 95 16.54 8.58 -6.35
N PHE A 96 15.33 9.15 -6.48
CA PHE A 96 14.08 8.40 -6.55
C PHE A 96 14.16 7.25 -7.57
N LEU A 97 14.57 7.55 -8.80
CA LEU A 97 14.70 6.55 -9.87
C LEU A 97 15.76 5.48 -9.56
N THR A 98 16.81 5.85 -8.83
CA THR A 98 17.83 4.90 -8.36
C THR A 98 17.22 3.90 -7.36
N GLN A 99 16.38 4.35 -6.43
CA GLN A 99 15.70 3.47 -5.49
C GLN A 99 14.71 2.52 -6.20
N VAL A 100 13.95 3.04 -7.16
CA VAL A 100 13.06 2.21 -7.98
C VAL A 100 13.85 1.13 -8.74
N ARG A 101 14.98 1.48 -9.35
CA ARG A 101 15.83 0.50 -10.05
C ARG A 101 16.33 -0.59 -9.13
N LYS A 102 16.83 -0.23 -7.94
CA LYS A 102 17.27 -1.21 -6.94
C LYS A 102 16.13 -2.14 -6.51
N ALA A 103 14.94 -1.58 -6.27
CA ALA A 103 13.75 -2.36 -5.93
C ALA A 103 13.38 -3.35 -7.05
N CYS A 104 13.46 -2.93 -8.31
CA CYS A 104 13.22 -3.80 -9.46
C CYS A 104 14.26 -4.92 -9.57
N VAL A 105 15.54 -4.63 -9.29
CA VAL A 105 16.61 -5.66 -9.24
C VAL A 105 16.31 -6.70 -8.17
N ILE A 106 15.94 -6.25 -6.96
CA ILE A 106 15.56 -7.16 -5.87
C ILE A 106 14.34 -8.00 -6.27
N GLY A 107 13.30 -7.36 -6.83
CA GLY A 107 12.10 -8.04 -7.31
C GLY A 107 12.39 -9.12 -8.34
N GLY A 108 13.22 -8.82 -9.32
CA GLY A 108 13.70 -9.76 -10.34
C GLY A 108 14.47 -10.92 -9.73
N THR A 109 15.42 -10.63 -8.82
CA THR A 109 16.22 -11.65 -8.14
C THR A 109 15.35 -12.59 -7.31
N LEU A 110 14.41 -12.08 -6.54
CA LEU A 110 13.48 -12.93 -5.75
C LEU A 110 12.57 -13.78 -6.64
N ARG A 111 12.21 -13.28 -7.82
CA ARG A 111 11.45 -14.04 -8.83
C ARG A 111 12.30 -15.17 -9.41
N ASP A 112 13.55 -14.89 -9.78
CA ASP A 112 14.49 -15.91 -10.32
C ASP A 112 14.81 -16.99 -9.29
N LEU A 113 14.83 -16.65 -8.00
CA LEU A 113 14.91 -17.59 -6.89
C LEU A 113 13.61 -18.40 -6.65
N GLY A 114 12.52 -18.07 -7.35
CA GLY A 114 11.24 -18.77 -7.28
C GLY A 114 10.39 -18.46 -6.05
N ILE A 115 10.82 -17.52 -5.19
CA ILE A 115 10.09 -17.16 -3.98
C ILE A 115 9.04 -16.08 -4.23
N ARG A 116 9.27 -15.15 -5.19
CA ARG A 116 8.32 -14.11 -5.59
C ARG A 116 7.58 -14.52 -6.85
N LYS A 117 6.28 -14.75 -6.75
CA LYS A 117 5.45 -15.26 -7.84
C LYS A 117 4.50 -14.21 -8.43
N TYR A 118 4.21 -13.15 -7.68
CA TYR A 118 3.26 -12.10 -8.01
C TYR A 118 3.64 -10.80 -7.32
N GLY A 119 2.79 -9.79 -7.45
CA GLY A 119 2.97 -8.50 -6.82
C GLY A 119 3.55 -7.43 -7.74
N VAL A 120 3.74 -6.27 -7.15
CA VAL A 120 4.22 -5.04 -7.81
C VAL A 120 5.35 -4.41 -7.01
N ILE A 121 5.95 -3.36 -7.55
CA ILE A 121 6.80 -2.45 -6.78
C ILE A 121 5.92 -1.24 -6.41
N ARG A 122 5.63 -1.06 -5.12
CA ARG A 122 4.93 0.11 -4.62
C ARG A 122 5.84 1.34 -4.65
N ILE A 123 5.28 2.46 -5.09
CA ILE A 123 5.89 3.79 -5.07
C ILE A 123 4.89 4.84 -4.59
N ASP A 124 5.39 6.01 -4.22
CA ASP A 124 4.61 7.22 -3.94
C ASP A 124 5.35 8.47 -4.44
N SER A 125 4.78 9.67 -4.26
CA SER A 125 5.45 10.90 -4.75
C SER A 125 6.63 11.34 -3.90
N ALA A 126 6.76 10.81 -2.69
CA ALA A 126 7.77 11.19 -1.71
C ALA A 126 7.82 12.70 -1.42
N ALA A 127 6.66 13.36 -1.46
CA ALA A 127 6.51 14.79 -1.22
C ALA A 127 5.19 15.09 -0.50
N SER A 128 5.16 16.13 0.32
CA SER A 128 3.96 16.49 1.09
C SER A 128 2.92 17.24 0.26
N PRO A 129 1.62 17.21 0.63
CA PRO A 129 0.61 18.07 0.03
C PRO A 129 0.92 19.56 0.17
N SER A 130 1.52 19.96 1.30
CA SER A 130 1.90 21.36 1.55
C SER A 130 3.01 21.87 0.62
N GLU A 131 3.86 20.97 0.14
CA GLU A 131 4.86 21.31 -0.88
C GLU A 131 4.21 21.34 -2.27
N TRP A 132 3.39 20.34 -2.57
CA TRP A 132 2.71 20.21 -3.85
C TRP A 132 1.83 21.43 -4.17
N VAL A 133 1.11 21.97 -3.19
CA VAL A 133 0.18 23.11 -3.38
C VAL A 133 0.85 24.42 -3.79
N LYS A 134 2.17 24.53 -3.68
CA LYS A 134 2.93 25.74 -4.11
C LYS A 134 2.94 25.92 -5.64
N ASP A 135 2.91 24.82 -6.39
CA ASP A 135 2.77 24.80 -7.84
C ASP A 135 2.09 23.50 -8.29
N PRO A 136 0.76 23.36 -8.10
CA PRO A 136 0.05 22.11 -8.32
C PRO A 136 0.22 21.54 -9.73
N GLU A 137 0.21 22.40 -10.74
CA GLU A 137 0.33 21.97 -12.14
C GLU A 137 1.78 21.54 -12.48
N GLY A 138 2.78 22.33 -12.10
CA GLY A 138 4.18 22.00 -12.32
C GLY A 138 4.61 20.77 -11.54
N HIS A 139 4.21 20.66 -10.29
CA HIS A 139 4.51 19.48 -9.46
C HIS A 139 3.80 18.22 -9.97
N GLN A 140 2.54 18.32 -10.39
CA GLN A 140 1.83 17.18 -10.99
C GLN A 140 2.51 16.68 -12.26
N GLN A 141 2.96 17.62 -13.11
CA GLN A 141 3.70 17.28 -14.31
C GLN A 141 5.06 16.62 -13.99
N ALA A 142 5.78 17.13 -12.99
CA ALA A 142 7.06 16.57 -12.56
C ALA A 142 6.92 15.15 -12.03
N ILE A 143 5.89 14.89 -11.20
CA ILE A 143 5.59 13.54 -10.71
C ILE A 143 5.30 12.60 -11.90
N ALA A 144 4.45 13.03 -12.83
CA ALA A 144 4.10 12.20 -13.99
C ALA A 144 5.32 11.86 -14.87
N GLU A 145 6.23 12.83 -15.09
CA GLU A 145 7.47 12.59 -15.83
C GLU A 145 8.41 11.61 -15.11
N THR A 146 8.53 11.76 -13.78
CA THR A 146 9.35 10.86 -12.97
C THR A 146 8.77 9.44 -12.98
N PHE A 147 7.44 9.30 -12.86
CA PHE A 147 6.78 8.00 -12.92
C PHE A 147 6.87 7.34 -14.30
N ARG A 148 6.88 8.11 -15.41
CA ARG A 148 7.16 7.53 -16.74
C ARG A 148 8.58 6.95 -16.82
N LYS A 149 9.58 7.67 -16.29
CA LYS A 149 10.97 7.17 -16.23
C LYS A 149 11.07 5.94 -15.31
N ALA A 150 10.33 5.94 -14.19
CA ALA A 150 10.23 4.78 -13.33
C ALA A 150 9.57 3.58 -14.04
N ALA A 151 8.55 3.83 -14.87
CA ALA A 151 7.92 2.80 -15.69
C ALA A 151 8.91 2.19 -16.69
N ASP A 152 9.69 3.02 -17.38
CA ASP A 152 10.73 2.54 -18.30
C ASP A 152 11.74 1.62 -17.58
N ILE A 153 12.13 1.98 -16.35
CA ILE A 153 12.98 1.13 -15.50
C ILE A 153 12.25 -0.19 -15.15
N ALA A 154 11.00 -0.12 -14.70
CA ALA A 154 10.26 -1.33 -14.31
C ALA A 154 10.10 -2.29 -15.49
N GLU A 155 9.84 -1.79 -16.69
CA GLU A 155 9.73 -2.58 -17.92
C GLU A 155 11.03 -3.33 -18.26
N GLU A 156 12.22 -2.72 -18.01
CA GLU A 156 13.53 -3.38 -18.18
C GLU A 156 13.64 -4.68 -17.35
N TYR A 157 12.99 -4.72 -16.18
CA TYR A 157 13.03 -5.85 -15.24
C TYR A 157 11.77 -6.71 -15.26
N GLY A 158 10.82 -6.42 -16.15
CA GLY A 158 9.53 -7.12 -16.19
C GLY A 158 8.66 -6.88 -14.96
N GLU A 159 8.84 -5.74 -14.31
CA GLU A 159 8.08 -5.33 -13.13
C GLU A 159 6.91 -4.39 -13.49
N ARG A 160 5.97 -4.29 -12.56
CA ARG A 160 4.91 -3.29 -12.58
C ARG A 160 5.03 -2.42 -11.34
N LEU A 161 4.61 -1.17 -11.46
CA LEU A 161 4.58 -0.21 -10.36
C LEU A 161 3.14 0.01 -9.91
N ALA A 162 2.95 0.25 -8.62
CA ALA A 162 1.70 0.71 -8.04
C ALA A 162 1.93 1.99 -7.24
N ALA A 163 1.21 3.04 -7.59
CA ALA A 163 1.19 4.29 -6.83
C ALA A 163 0.21 4.15 -5.68
N GLU A 164 0.67 4.22 -4.45
CA GLU A 164 -0.21 4.14 -3.29
C GLU A 164 -0.87 5.47 -2.97
N GLY A 165 -2.19 5.42 -2.86
CA GLY A 165 -3.03 6.58 -2.64
C GLY A 165 -3.15 7.03 -1.20
N GLU A 166 -2.04 7.33 -0.53
CA GLU A 166 -2.09 7.92 0.80
C GLU A 166 -2.37 9.43 0.75
N ILE A 167 -3.14 9.92 1.72
CA ILE A 167 -3.47 11.35 1.86
C ILE A 167 -2.26 12.23 2.20
N CYS A 168 -1.15 11.65 2.62
CA CYS A 168 0.08 12.36 2.97
C CYS A 168 0.99 12.66 1.77
N TRP A 169 0.69 12.12 0.59
CA TRP A 169 1.54 12.30 -0.59
C TRP A 169 0.98 13.33 -1.56
N GLY A 170 1.74 14.40 -1.79
CA GLY A 170 1.37 15.46 -2.72
C GLY A 170 1.12 14.95 -4.14
N GLY A 171 0.08 15.45 -4.80
CA GLY A 171 -0.35 15.00 -6.12
C GLY A 171 -1.08 13.64 -6.13
N MET A 172 -1.15 12.97 -4.98
CA MET A 172 -1.80 11.68 -4.79
C MET A 172 -2.79 11.69 -3.61
N HIS A 173 -2.93 12.81 -2.92
CA HIS A 173 -3.66 12.97 -1.66
C HIS A 173 -5.19 13.04 -1.80
N SER A 174 -5.72 12.93 -3.02
CA SER A 174 -7.15 12.72 -3.28
C SER A 174 -7.36 11.77 -4.46
N TRP A 175 -8.58 11.23 -4.54
CA TRP A 175 -8.94 10.36 -5.64
C TRP A 175 -8.86 11.03 -7.02
N LYS A 176 -9.21 12.33 -7.13
CA LYS A 176 -9.10 13.06 -8.41
C LYS A 176 -7.65 13.38 -8.78
N HIS A 177 -6.83 13.77 -7.80
CA HIS A 177 -5.40 13.97 -8.04
C HIS A 177 -4.74 12.68 -8.52
N MET A 178 -5.11 11.54 -7.91
CA MET A 178 -4.60 10.23 -8.33
C MET A 178 -5.02 9.87 -9.76
N VAL A 179 -6.30 10.03 -10.11
CA VAL A 179 -6.77 9.79 -11.50
C VAL A 179 -6.01 10.68 -12.48
N ASN A 180 -5.92 11.99 -12.19
CA ASN A 180 -5.20 12.93 -13.03
C ASN A 180 -3.72 12.54 -13.20
N LEU A 181 -3.07 12.10 -12.12
CA LEU A 181 -1.68 11.62 -12.19
C LEU A 181 -1.54 10.41 -13.12
N LEU A 182 -2.37 9.39 -12.92
CA LEU A 182 -2.31 8.15 -13.71
C LEU A 182 -2.61 8.39 -15.19
N GLU A 183 -3.56 9.27 -15.50
CA GLU A 183 -3.85 9.70 -16.87
C GLU A 183 -2.65 10.43 -17.49
N ARG A 184 -1.98 11.33 -16.75
CA ARG A 184 -0.78 12.02 -17.20
C ARG A 184 0.41 11.10 -17.40
N VAL A 185 0.57 10.11 -16.54
CA VAL A 185 1.62 9.08 -16.69
C VAL A 185 1.44 8.29 -17.97
N ASP A 186 0.20 7.95 -18.31
CA ASP A 186 -0.19 7.24 -19.56
C ASP A 186 0.64 5.97 -19.81
N ARG A 187 0.79 5.15 -18.77
CA ARG A 187 1.47 3.84 -18.81
C ARG A 187 0.64 2.77 -18.09
N PRO A 188 -0.64 2.54 -18.50
CA PRO A 188 -1.59 1.73 -17.72
C PRO A 188 -1.20 0.26 -17.57
N LYS A 189 -0.29 -0.24 -18.41
CA LYS A 189 0.21 -1.62 -18.30
C LYS A 189 1.29 -1.77 -17.23
N THR A 190 2.01 -0.69 -16.92
CA THR A 190 3.19 -0.71 -16.06
C THR A 190 2.96 0.04 -14.76
N VAL A 191 2.25 1.18 -14.80
CA VAL A 191 1.96 2.00 -13.62
C VAL A 191 0.47 1.93 -13.33
N GLY A 192 0.12 1.42 -12.16
CA GLY A 192 -1.24 1.34 -11.68
C GLY A 192 -1.42 2.01 -10.32
N PHE A 193 -2.55 1.75 -9.73
CA PHE A 193 -2.95 2.23 -8.41
C PHE A 193 -2.88 1.09 -7.40
N GLN A 194 -2.28 1.35 -6.25
CA GLN A 194 -2.48 0.51 -5.07
C GLN A 194 -3.64 1.07 -4.28
N ALA A 195 -4.71 0.30 -4.24
CA ALA A 195 -5.86 0.62 -3.43
C ALA A 195 -5.63 0.11 -2.01
N ASP A 196 -5.65 1.01 -1.04
CA ASP A 196 -5.73 0.68 0.38
C ASP A 196 -7.05 1.18 0.95
N MET A 197 -7.75 0.31 1.67
CA MET A 197 -9.10 0.62 2.18
C MET A 197 -9.09 1.72 3.23
N ALA A 198 -8.04 1.81 4.06
CA ALA A 198 -7.95 2.85 5.09
C ALA A 198 -7.71 4.24 4.48
N HIS A 199 -6.86 4.31 3.44
CA HIS A 199 -6.57 5.58 2.78
C HIS A 199 -7.72 6.04 1.88
N THR A 200 -8.33 5.13 1.14
CA THR A 200 -9.43 5.46 0.23
C THR A 200 -10.72 5.86 0.96
N LEU A 201 -10.92 5.40 2.20
CA LEU A 201 -11.96 5.96 3.07
C LEU A 201 -11.74 7.46 3.31
N LEU A 202 -10.52 7.89 3.59
CA LEU A 202 -10.20 9.29 3.83
C LEU A 202 -10.31 10.15 2.56
N TYR A 203 -10.15 9.57 1.37
CA TYR A 203 -10.49 10.24 0.12
C TYR A 203 -11.95 10.64 0.06
N THR A 204 -12.86 9.77 0.54
CA THR A 204 -14.29 10.12 0.58
C THR A 204 -14.59 11.30 1.50
N MET A 205 -13.77 11.47 2.53
CA MET A 205 -13.87 12.56 3.51
C MET A 205 -13.20 13.87 3.06
N GLY A 206 -12.42 13.85 1.97
CA GLY A 206 -11.68 15.00 1.47
C GLY A 206 -10.66 15.54 2.46
N TYR A 207 -9.93 14.68 3.17
CA TYR A 207 -9.12 15.07 4.33
C TYR A 207 -8.08 16.16 4.00
N ASN A 208 -7.27 15.99 2.95
CA ASN A 208 -6.29 16.99 2.48
C ASN A 208 -6.71 17.65 1.16
N ALA A 209 -7.94 17.39 0.69
CA ALA A 209 -8.52 17.96 -0.51
C ALA A 209 -10.03 18.14 -0.30
N PRO A 210 -10.47 19.15 0.47
CA PRO A 210 -11.88 19.36 0.80
C PRO A 210 -12.76 19.59 -0.44
N GLU A 211 -12.19 20.08 -1.53
CA GLU A 211 -12.85 20.23 -2.84
C GLU A 211 -13.23 18.89 -3.51
N ASP A 212 -12.57 17.79 -3.13
CA ASP A 212 -12.81 16.46 -3.63
C ASP A 212 -13.64 15.58 -2.69
N ARG A 213 -14.11 16.16 -1.61
CA ARG A 213 -14.96 15.50 -0.62
C ARG A 213 -16.25 14.97 -1.26
N ILE A 214 -16.64 13.76 -0.86
CA ILE A 214 -17.89 13.12 -1.28
C ILE A 214 -18.85 13.01 -0.08
N LEU A 215 -18.35 12.52 1.07
CA LEU A 215 -19.14 12.48 2.29
C LEU A 215 -19.32 13.89 2.86
N PRO A 216 -20.52 14.27 3.34
CA PRO A 216 -20.74 15.57 3.94
C PRO A 216 -19.85 15.77 5.18
N GLU A 217 -19.56 17.00 5.50
CA GLU A 217 -18.90 17.34 6.76
C GLU A 217 -19.79 16.94 7.94
N GLY A 218 -19.18 16.30 8.95
CA GLY A 218 -19.94 15.78 10.08
C GLY A 218 -20.84 14.57 9.76
N HIS A 219 -20.50 13.82 8.68
CA HIS A 219 -21.23 12.60 8.29
C HIS A 219 -21.54 11.71 9.49
N ASP A 220 -22.80 11.35 9.66
CA ASP A 220 -23.23 10.37 10.66
C ASP A 220 -22.96 8.95 10.13
N TRP A 221 -21.99 8.28 10.74
CA TRP A 221 -21.60 6.92 10.38
C TRP A 221 -22.69 5.86 10.62
N ASN A 222 -23.75 6.21 11.34
CA ASN A 222 -24.89 5.33 11.60
C ASN A 222 -25.98 5.47 10.53
N GLU A 223 -25.84 6.44 9.62
CA GLU A 223 -26.87 6.71 8.61
C GLU A 223 -26.54 6.15 7.22
N GLY A 224 -27.39 5.25 6.78
CA GLY A 224 -27.75 4.97 5.41
C GLY A 224 -26.66 4.59 4.41
N PRO A 225 -26.95 4.66 3.10
CA PRO A 225 -26.06 4.20 2.04
C PRO A 225 -24.98 5.23 1.64
N ALA A 226 -24.85 6.36 2.33
CA ALA A 226 -23.97 7.45 1.89
C ALA A 226 -22.50 7.02 1.82
N LEU A 227 -22.02 6.23 2.79
CA LEU A 227 -20.66 5.69 2.77
C LEU A 227 -20.47 4.75 1.58
N ASP A 228 -21.42 3.84 1.34
CA ASP A 228 -21.36 2.92 0.21
C ASP A 228 -21.25 3.65 -1.13
N GLU A 229 -22.07 4.67 -1.35
CA GLU A 229 -22.06 5.44 -2.60
C GLU A 229 -20.78 6.27 -2.74
N ALA A 230 -20.25 6.80 -1.64
CA ALA A 230 -18.98 7.51 -1.64
C ALA A 230 -17.82 6.56 -2.01
N LEU A 231 -17.76 5.39 -1.37
CA LEU A 231 -16.74 4.37 -1.68
C LEU A 231 -16.85 3.87 -3.12
N LYS A 232 -18.06 3.59 -3.61
CA LYS A 232 -18.29 3.22 -5.02
C LYS A 232 -17.84 4.31 -5.99
N THR A 233 -18.03 5.57 -5.65
CA THR A 233 -17.59 6.70 -6.49
C THR A 233 -16.07 6.69 -6.66
N VAL A 234 -15.33 6.59 -5.55
CA VAL A 234 -13.86 6.48 -5.56
C VAL A 234 -13.42 5.22 -6.33
N THR A 235 -14.07 4.10 -6.04
CA THR A 235 -13.72 2.82 -6.65
C THR A 235 -13.96 2.81 -8.16
N ARG A 236 -15.08 3.35 -8.64
CA ARG A 236 -15.35 3.45 -10.10
C ARG A 236 -14.26 4.25 -10.82
N ALA A 237 -13.74 5.30 -10.19
CA ALA A 237 -12.71 6.14 -10.78
C ALA A 237 -11.34 5.46 -10.81
N LEU A 238 -10.98 4.71 -9.76
CA LEU A 238 -9.62 4.18 -9.56
C LEU A 238 -9.47 2.68 -9.88
N ARG A 239 -10.54 1.88 -9.80
CA ARG A 239 -10.48 0.43 -10.08
C ARG A 239 -9.88 0.09 -11.45
N PRO A 240 -10.16 0.83 -12.56
CA PRO A 240 -9.53 0.53 -13.85
C PRO A 240 -7.99 0.61 -13.84
N TRP A 241 -7.43 1.34 -12.88
CA TRP A 241 -5.99 1.51 -12.69
C TRP A 241 -5.41 0.57 -11.62
N THR A 242 -6.27 -0.06 -10.80
CA THR A 242 -5.86 -0.83 -9.63
C THR A 242 -5.16 -2.13 -10.06
N ASN A 243 -3.91 -2.28 -9.64
CA ASN A 243 -3.10 -3.47 -9.88
C ASN A 243 -2.53 -4.08 -8.60
N ASP A 244 -2.80 -3.46 -7.45
CA ASP A 244 -2.46 -3.95 -6.11
C ASP A 244 -3.53 -3.54 -5.11
N PHE A 245 -3.75 -4.34 -4.04
CA PHE A 245 -4.85 -4.10 -3.13
C PHE A 245 -4.52 -4.49 -1.69
N HIS A 246 -4.67 -3.52 -0.79
CA HIS A 246 -4.56 -3.72 0.64
C HIS A 246 -5.94 -3.69 1.31
N VAL A 247 -6.22 -4.76 2.03
CA VAL A 247 -7.35 -4.85 2.95
C VAL A 247 -6.96 -4.17 4.25
N ALA A 248 -7.75 -3.24 4.71
CA ALA A 248 -7.52 -2.52 5.94
C ALA A 248 -8.83 -2.08 6.60
N GLN A 249 -8.77 -1.70 7.87
CA GLN A 249 -9.84 -1.05 8.61
C GLN A 249 -9.41 0.36 9.01
N ASN A 250 -10.33 1.30 9.01
CA ASN A 250 -10.12 2.67 9.48
C ASN A 250 -11.34 3.16 10.27
N ASP A 251 -11.13 3.97 11.28
CA ASP A 251 -12.16 4.57 12.13
C ASP A 251 -12.58 5.98 11.70
N GLY A 252 -12.20 6.41 10.50
CA GLY A 252 -12.43 7.77 9.99
C GLY A 252 -11.40 8.78 10.51
N THR A 253 -10.28 8.32 11.07
CA THR A 253 -9.23 9.19 11.60
C THR A 253 -7.88 8.97 10.91
N VAL A 254 -6.96 9.86 11.22
CA VAL A 254 -5.58 9.82 10.74
C VAL A 254 -4.62 9.62 11.90
N LYS A 255 -3.43 9.09 11.59
CA LYS A 255 -2.33 8.93 12.53
C LYS A 255 -1.02 9.26 11.83
N GLY A 256 0.00 9.53 12.63
CA GLY A 256 1.34 9.84 12.18
C GLY A 256 1.70 11.30 12.35
N SER A 257 3.00 11.52 12.36
CA SER A 257 3.67 12.82 12.44
C SER A 257 5.15 12.58 12.11
N GLY A 258 5.99 13.59 12.14
CA GLY A 258 7.42 13.43 11.88
C GLY A 258 7.77 13.56 10.41
N SER A 259 8.42 12.58 9.79
CA SER A 259 8.87 12.64 8.40
C SER A 259 7.75 12.58 7.37
N HIS A 260 6.59 12.10 7.76
CA HIS A 260 5.37 12.10 6.96
C HIS A 260 4.34 13.03 7.56
N ASP A 261 3.46 13.56 6.73
CA ASP A 261 2.19 14.06 7.18
C ASP A 261 1.32 12.92 7.74
N LYS A 262 0.20 13.30 8.37
CA LYS A 262 -0.76 12.31 8.86
C LYS A 262 -1.31 11.49 7.71
N THR A 263 -1.36 10.19 7.92
CA THR A 263 -1.96 9.24 6.99
C THR A 263 -3.15 8.51 7.61
N GLY A 264 -3.86 7.71 6.84
CA GLY A 264 -5.01 6.94 7.32
C GLY A 264 -4.63 6.02 8.47
N ARG A 265 -5.34 6.13 9.61
CA ARG A 265 -5.12 5.22 10.72
C ARG A 265 -5.58 3.80 10.36
N HIS A 266 -4.68 2.85 10.45
CA HIS A 266 -5.04 1.44 10.35
C HIS A 266 -5.50 0.93 11.71
N CYS A 267 -6.67 0.28 11.71
CA CYS A 267 -7.29 -0.31 12.91
C CYS A 267 -7.28 -1.82 12.83
N LEU A 268 -7.45 -2.48 13.96
CA LEU A 268 -7.69 -3.93 13.98
C LEU A 268 -8.95 -4.28 13.17
N PRO A 269 -9.03 -5.48 12.59
CA PRO A 269 -10.20 -5.89 11.80
C PRO A 269 -11.53 -5.77 12.56
N ASN A 270 -11.49 -6.04 13.86
CA ASN A 270 -12.63 -6.03 14.77
C ASN A 270 -12.70 -4.76 15.65
N ASP A 271 -12.03 -3.68 15.27
CA ASP A 271 -12.10 -2.41 16.00
C ASP A 271 -13.56 -1.93 16.05
N PRO A 272 -14.13 -1.70 17.25
CA PRO A 272 -15.53 -1.29 17.41
C PRO A 272 -15.83 0.09 16.82
N ASN A 273 -14.80 0.90 16.55
CA ASN A 273 -14.93 2.19 15.90
C ASN A 273 -14.70 2.13 14.38
N GLY A 274 -14.32 0.97 13.86
CA GLY A 274 -14.09 0.75 12.43
C GLY A 274 -15.31 1.11 11.60
N LYS A 275 -15.09 1.78 10.45
CA LYS A 275 -16.14 2.29 9.57
C LYS A 275 -16.42 1.37 8.38
N LEU A 276 -15.55 0.42 8.13
CA LEU A 276 -15.64 -0.43 6.96
C LEU A 276 -16.28 -1.78 7.28
N ASP A 277 -17.28 -2.17 6.52
CA ASP A 277 -17.66 -3.58 6.34
C ASP A 277 -16.63 -4.19 5.39
N ILE A 278 -15.56 -4.76 5.95
CA ILE A 278 -14.34 -5.10 5.22
C ILE A 278 -14.65 -6.04 4.05
N ALA A 279 -15.40 -7.10 4.28
CA ALA A 279 -15.70 -8.10 3.25
C ALA A 279 -16.52 -7.51 2.10
N ARG A 280 -17.50 -6.67 2.40
CA ARG A 280 -18.35 -6.02 1.40
C ARG A 280 -17.61 -4.94 0.65
N HIS A 281 -16.92 -4.05 1.36
CA HIS A 281 -16.24 -2.90 0.74
C HIS A 281 -15.01 -3.33 -0.06
N ALA A 282 -14.30 -4.39 0.33
CA ALA A 282 -13.26 -5.01 -0.49
C ALA A 282 -13.82 -5.45 -1.86
N GLY A 283 -15.06 -5.92 -1.89
CA GLY A 283 -15.72 -6.33 -3.11
C GLY A 283 -15.82 -5.23 -4.16
N TYR A 284 -15.88 -3.95 -3.76
CA TYR A 284 -15.91 -2.82 -4.72
C TYR A 284 -14.60 -2.71 -5.51
N TRP A 285 -13.48 -3.16 -4.96
CA TRP A 285 -12.18 -3.19 -5.62
C TRP A 285 -11.93 -4.49 -6.39
N LEU A 286 -12.39 -5.61 -5.83
CA LEU A 286 -12.11 -6.96 -6.33
C LEU A 286 -13.07 -7.43 -7.41
N ARG A 287 -14.19 -6.71 -7.62
CA ARG A 287 -15.19 -7.03 -8.64
C ARG A 287 -15.49 -5.84 -9.52
N ASN A 288 -15.71 -6.13 -10.80
CA ASN A 288 -16.27 -5.20 -11.76
C ASN A 288 -17.76 -4.94 -11.47
N GLU A 289 -18.35 -3.94 -12.10
CA GLU A 289 -19.77 -3.60 -11.89
C GLU A 289 -20.73 -4.71 -12.33
N ASP A 290 -20.33 -5.55 -13.27
CA ASP A 290 -21.07 -6.75 -13.70
C ASP A 290 -20.91 -7.95 -12.74
N GLY A 291 -20.18 -7.77 -11.63
CA GLY A 291 -19.90 -8.80 -10.64
C GLY A 291 -18.77 -9.76 -11.00
N THR A 292 -18.13 -9.61 -12.16
CA THR A 292 -16.97 -10.44 -12.51
C THR A 292 -15.75 -10.03 -11.72
N PRO A 293 -14.86 -10.97 -11.33
CA PRO A 293 -13.62 -10.64 -10.63
C PRO A 293 -12.71 -9.73 -11.47
N THR A 294 -12.10 -8.73 -10.85
CA THR A 294 -10.99 -8.00 -11.47
C THR A 294 -9.77 -8.91 -11.58
N ARG A 295 -9.06 -8.85 -12.71
CA ARG A 295 -7.86 -9.68 -12.93
C ARG A 295 -6.55 -8.89 -12.83
N ALA A 296 -6.63 -7.61 -12.58
CA ALA A 296 -5.43 -6.77 -12.41
C ALA A 296 -4.73 -7.03 -11.08
N VAL A 297 -5.51 -7.27 -10.02
CA VAL A 297 -5.03 -7.63 -8.68
C VAL A 297 -4.72 -9.13 -8.64
N GLN A 298 -3.50 -9.46 -8.22
CA GLN A 298 -3.01 -10.85 -8.21
C GLN A 298 -3.05 -11.49 -6.82
N HIS A 299 -3.06 -10.68 -5.77
CA HIS A 299 -3.17 -11.09 -4.39
C HIS A 299 -3.83 -9.98 -3.58
N ILE A 300 -4.21 -10.30 -2.35
CA ILE A 300 -4.69 -9.32 -1.38
C ILE A 300 -3.76 -9.37 -0.17
N CYS A 301 -3.39 -8.21 0.36
CA CYS A 301 -2.56 -8.10 1.54
C CYS A 301 -3.31 -7.34 2.64
N TRP A 302 -3.10 -7.70 3.90
CA TRP A 302 -3.54 -6.89 5.02
C TRP A 302 -2.48 -5.83 5.32
N ASP A 303 -2.88 -4.56 5.36
CA ASP A 303 -2.02 -3.53 5.90
C ASP A 303 -2.35 -3.25 7.38
N GLY A 304 -1.40 -3.58 8.25
CA GLY A 304 -1.45 -3.33 9.69
C GLY A 304 -0.45 -2.27 10.14
N CYS A 305 -0.01 -1.41 9.25
CA CYS A 305 0.89 -0.32 9.63
C CYS A 305 0.23 0.51 10.74
N MET A 306 1.00 1.00 11.71
CA MET A 306 0.51 1.74 12.87
C MET A 306 -0.07 0.92 14.03
N PHE A 307 -0.04 -0.41 13.98
CA PHE A 307 -0.29 -1.20 15.18
C PHE A 307 0.90 -1.08 16.14
N SER A 308 0.61 -1.04 17.44
CA SER A 308 1.66 -1.07 18.45
C SER A 308 2.43 -2.40 18.41
N ASN A 309 3.69 -2.39 18.85
CA ASN A 309 4.48 -3.63 18.95
C ASN A 309 3.79 -4.66 19.85
N ALA A 310 3.17 -4.20 20.94
CA ALA A 310 2.40 -5.09 21.83
C ALA A 310 1.30 -5.83 21.07
N THR A 311 0.54 -5.13 20.21
CA THR A 311 -0.48 -5.73 19.36
C THR A 311 0.12 -6.66 18.30
N MET A 312 1.22 -6.24 17.66
CA MET A 312 1.86 -7.01 16.58
C MET A 312 2.53 -8.30 17.05
N THR A 313 2.92 -8.37 18.32
CA THR A 313 3.54 -9.57 18.91
C THR A 313 2.54 -10.53 19.56
N GLU A 314 1.24 -10.24 19.47
CA GLU A 314 0.17 -11.16 19.90
C GLU A 314 -0.28 -12.05 18.73
N GLN A 315 -0.16 -13.37 18.87
CA GLN A 315 -0.57 -14.32 17.82
C GLN A 315 -2.06 -14.18 17.46
N GLN A 316 -2.92 -13.81 18.41
CA GLN A 316 -4.34 -13.61 18.15
C GLN A 316 -4.59 -12.49 17.14
N THR A 317 -3.80 -11.43 17.15
CA THR A 317 -3.88 -10.36 16.13
C THR A 317 -3.74 -10.92 14.70
N TRP A 318 -2.78 -11.81 14.50
CA TRP A 318 -2.55 -12.43 13.19
C TRP A 318 -3.66 -13.39 12.78
N ASN A 319 -4.21 -14.14 13.75
CA ASN A 319 -5.36 -15.00 13.50
C ASN A 319 -6.62 -14.20 13.16
N ASP A 320 -6.85 -13.06 13.82
CA ASP A 320 -8.00 -12.17 13.51
C ASP A 320 -7.86 -11.54 12.13
N ILE A 321 -6.64 -11.14 11.76
CA ILE A 321 -6.33 -10.66 10.42
C ILE A 321 -6.60 -11.76 9.39
N LEU A 322 -6.07 -12.97 9.62
CA LEU A 322 -6.25 -14.09 8.71
C LEU A 322 -7.73 -14.46 8.55
N ALA A 323 -8.50 -14.50 9.65
CA ALA A 323 -9.93 -14.74 9.60
C ALA A 323 -10.66 -13.72 8.72
N THR A 324 -10.27 -12.44 8.84
CA THR A 324 -10.83 -11.37 8.00
C THR A 324 -10.45 -11.52 6.53
N MET A 325 -9.20 -11.88 6.24
CA MET A 325 -8.75 -12.14 4.86
C MET A 325 -9.50 -13.34 4.24
N ILE A 326 -9.72 -14.39 5.02
CA ILE A 326 -10.55 -15.54 4.62
C ILE A 326 -11.99 -15.10 4.34
N ALA A 327 -12.57 -14.24 5.17
CA ALA A 327 -13.91 -13.72 4.95
C ALA A 327 -14.01 -12.90 3.65
N VAL A 328 -13.02 -12.06 3.35
CA VAL A 328 -12.92 -11.33 2.08
C VAL A 328 -12.83 -12.31 0.89
N ARG A 329 -11.90 -13.27 0.96
CA ARG A 329 -11.73 -14.29 -0.08
C ARG A 329 -13.03 -15.03 -0.36
N ASN A 330 -13.69 -15.52 0.68
CA ASN A 330 -14.93 -16.29 0.56
C ASN A 330 -16.08 -15.44 0.01
N ALA A 331 -16.21 -14.19 0.48
CA ALA A 331 -17.27 -13.28 0.01
C ALA A 331 -17.08 -12.88 -1.46
N GLN A 332 -15.83 -12.81 -1.93
CA GLN A 332 -15.50 -12.37 -3.27
C GLN A 332 -15.22 -13.53 -4.25
N GLY A 333 -15.19 -14.78 -3.77
CA GLY A 333 -14.95 -15.97 -4.62
C GLY A 333 -13.54 -15.95 -5.23
N TRP A 334 -12.56 -15.59 -4.45
CA TRP A 334 -11.14 -15.71 -4.78
C TRP A 334 -10.61 -17.03 -4.20
N ASP A 335 -10.21 -17.91 -5.10
CA ASP A 335 -9.57 -19.19 -4.79
C ASP A 335 -8.04 -19.08 -4.97
#